data_d48ad0f789a7067b761c5efd9a24ca3a
#
_entry.id   d48ad0f789a7067b761c5efd9a24ca3a
#
_cell.length_a   1.000
_cell.length_b   1.000
_cell.length_c   1.000
_cell.angle_alpha   90.00
_cell.angle_beta   90.00
_cell.angle_gamma   90.00
#
_symmetry.space_group_name_H-M   'P 1'
#
loop_
_entity.id
_entity.type
_entity.pdbx_description
1 polymer ?
#
loop_
_entity_poly.entity_id
_entity_poly.type
_entity_poly.pdbx_seq_one_letter_code
_entity_poly.pdbx_strand_id
1 'polypeptide(L)'
;MIIGVGTYPFAISIIILSLVIDRIGYGRAMTFAFAGHFLSALLTIFAPNFIVLYFATFIYALANGAVEAVINPVVATIHKDNKTHWLNILHAGWPGGLVLGGILSIVVMKAGGSLGSSLPGHLWQWQMALVLLPILSYGYLLFGMPFPQQERVEAGVSYKEMLREFGWGSAYIVTFLIVMGISQMLVAFGLPRLSLTAALLLSIAPAAIFAFYVRSFGRPMFIFLMLIMFLLATTELGTDGWIQNIMASVLKNKTTGAWFLIYTSSIMFILRFFAGPIVHRISPLGLLAASAAVATIGLYWLGTARPVVGVLFAAATLYGFGKTFFWPTTLGVVSEQYPKGGALLLNAISGVGMIAVGTIGGPAIGTMQDRDFTAAVAQALPEMQPQLLKAEKGLFFAYDAIDQKKVKEQSEEVQEQILEIQGQTKQRALAKIAVLPAIMFVCYLILIVYFRSRGGYKAQVLTGHAAEDEKFTGGVAGAMEA
;
A
#
# COMPACT_ATOMS: atom_id res chain seq x y z
N MET A 1 5.02 -14.35 -5.30
CA MET A 1 6.39 -14.11 -4.82
C MET A 1 6.86 -12.68 -5.09
N ILE A 2 6.90 -12.21 -6.33
CA ILE A 2 7.40 -10.84 -6.67
C ILE A 2 6.58 -9.72 -6.00
N ILE A 3 5.25 -9.85 -5.91
CA ILE A 3 4.41 -8.84 -5.24
C ILE A 3 4.81 -8.67 -3.77
N GLY A 4 5.05 -9.74 -3.05
CA GLY A 4 5.48 -9.68 -1.64
C GLY A 4 6.82 -8.98 -1.47
N VAL A 5 7.78 -9.25 -2.35
CA VAL A 5 9.11 -8.61 -2.32
C VAL A 5 9.06 -7.11 -2.64
N GLY A 6 8.00 -6.66 -3.30
CA GLY A 6 7.75 -5.22 -3.52
C GLY A 6 7.16 -4.50 -2.30
N THR A 7 6.55 -5.22 -1.35
CA THR A 7 5.85 -4.60 -0.21
C THR A 7 6.60 -4.71 1.12
N TYR A 8 7.24 -5.86 1.40
CA TYR A 8 7.88 -6.08 2.71
C TYR A 8 9.12 -5.21 2.93
N PRO A 9 10.09 -5.14 2.00
CA PRO A 9 11.26 -4.28 2.18
C PRO A 9 10.87 -2.80 2.24
N PHE A 10 9.83 -2.39 1.52
CA PHE A 10 9.26 -1.05 1.62
C PHE A 10 8.84 -0.74 3.06
N ALA A 11 8.01 -1.61 3.66
CA ALA A 11 7.51 -1.40 5.01
C ALA A 11 8.63 -1.45 6.06
N ILE A 12 9.61 -2.33 5.89
CA ILE A 12 10.78 -2.41 6.77
C ILE A 12 11.62 -1.13 6.67
N SER A 13 11.87 -0.67 5.45
CA SER A 13 12.66 0.53 5.19
C SER A 13 12.01 1.78 5.78
N ILE A 14 10.72 2.01 5.53
CA ILE A 14 10.01 3.20 6.05
C ILE A 14 10.00 3.22 7.59
N ILE A 15 9.81 2.08 8.24
CA ILE A 15 9.78 1.99 9.71
C ILE A 15 11.18 2.19 10.30
N ILE A 16 12.20 1.49 9.79
CA ILE A 16 13.56 1.61 10.30
C ILE A 16 14.10 3.03 10.10
N LEU A 17 13.92 3.59 8.90
CA LEU A 17 14.38 4.96 8.64
C LEU A 17 13.67 5.97 9.52
N SER A 18 12.39 5.80 9.81
CA SER A 18 11.65 6.71 10.69
C SER A 18 12.16 6.73 12.14
N LEU A 19 12.81 5.66 12.58
CA LEU A 19 13.47 5.62 13.89
C LEU A 19 14.78 6.41 13.91
N VAL A 20 15.47 6.54 12.77
CA VAL A 20 16.82 7.12 12.71
C VAL A 20 16.90 8.39 11.85
N ILE A 21 15.81 8.79 11.21
CA ILE A 21 15.77 9.90 10.23
C ILE A 21 16.22 11.22 10.84
N ASP A 22 15.90 11.45 12.12
CA ASP A 22 16.29 12.65 12.87
C ASP A 22 17.82 12.77 13.07
N ARG A 23 18.55 11.65 12.92
CA ARG A 23 20.03 11.61 13.00
C ARG A 23 20.69 11.60 11.64
N ILE A 24 20.09 10.87 10.70
CA ILE A 24 20.63 10.73 9.34
C ILE A 24 20.38 12.00 8.54
N GLY A 25 19.20 12.60 8.73
CA GLY A 25 18.70 13.74 7.94
C GLY A 25 18.01 13.31 6.65
N TYR A 26 17.08 14.14 6.21
CA TYR A 26 16.26 13.87 5.03
C TYR A 26 17.06 13.82 3.73
N GLY A 27 18.06 14.70 3.57
CA GLY A 27 18.89 14.74 2.37
C GLY A 27 19.65 13.45 2.12
N ARG A 28 20.30 12.88 3.16
CA ARG A 28 21.02 11.60 3.03
C ARG A 28 20.07 10.43 2.77
N ALA A 29 18.88 10.43 3.38
CA ALA A 29 17.86 9.41 3.10
C ALA A 29 17.37 9.49 1.65
N MET A 30 17.20 10.69 1.09
CA MET A 30 16.82 10.87 -0.32
C MET A 30 17.94 10.47 -1.27
N THR A 31 19.21 10.72 -0.93
CA THR A 31 20.37 10.25 -1.71
C THR A 31 20.41 8.72 -1.75
N PHE A 32 20.17 8.07 -0.60
CA PHE A 32 20.05 6.61 -0.55
C PHE A 32 18.90 6.09 -1.42
N ALA A 33 17.73 6.75 -1.37
CA ALA A 33 16.59 6.40 -2.19
C ALA A 33 16.91 6.54 -3.69
N PHE A 34 17.54 7.66 -4.11
CA PHE A 34 17.94 7.87 -5.49
C PHE A 34 18.90 6.77 -5.98
N ALA A 35 19.96 6.51 -5.23
CA ALA A 35 20.93 5.47 -5.59
C ALA A 35 20.28 4.08 -5.68
N GLY A 36 19.39 3.75 -4.73
CA GLY A 36 18.63 2.50 -4.73
C GLY A 36 17.70 2.38 -5.94
N HIS A 37 16.93 3.42 -6.26
CA HIS A 37 16.06 3.43 -7.44
C HIS A 37 16.84 3.29 -8.74
N PHE A 38 17.94 4.04 -8.88
CA PHE A 38 18.77 3.98 -10.08
C PHE A 38 19.40 2.60 -10.27
N LEU A 39 20.00 2.05 -9.21
CA LEU A 39 20.57 0.70 -9.24
C LEU A 39 19.51 -0.36 -9.55
N SER A 40 18.35 -0.28 -8.90
CA SER A 40 17.25 -1.21 -9.14
C SER A 40 16.75 -1.15 -10.59
N ALA A 41 16.60 0.06 -11.16
CA ALA A 41 16.18 0.22 -12.55
C ALA A 41 17.16 -0.47 -13.51
N LEU A 42 18.46 -0.27 -13.34
CA LEU A 42 19.48 -0.91 -14.15
C LEU A 42 19.45 -2.45 -14.00
N LEU A 43 19.40 -2.93 -12.75
CA LEU A 43 19.31 -4.37 -12.48
C LEU A 43 18.05 -4.99 -13.09
N THR A 44 16.91 -4.29 -13.06
CA THR A 44 15.65 -4.77 -13.67
C THR A 44 15.76 -4.82 -15.18
N ILE A 45 16.22 -3.74 -15.83
CA ILE A 45 16.34 -3.66 -17.29
C ILE A 45 17.26 -4.75 -17.85
N PHE A 46 18.37 -5.02 -17.15
CA PHE A 46 19.39 -5.98 -17.58
C PHE A 46 19.30 -7.33 -16.84
N ALA A 47 18.19 -7.64 -16.17
CA ALA A 47 18.03 -8.87 -15.41
C ALA A 47 18.18 -10.13 -16.30
N PRO A 48 19.21 -10.96 -16.10
CA PRO A 48 19.41 -12.19 -16.88
C PRO A 48 18.55 -13.36 -16.38
N ASN A 49 18.06 -13.27 -15.14
CA ASN A 49 17.30 -14.33 -14.48
C ASN A 49 16.42 -13.81 -13.35
N PHE A 50 15.59 -14.71 -12.82
CA PHE A 50 14.65 -14.41 -11.73
C PHE A 50 15.33 -13.90 -10.45
N ILE A 51 16.52 -14.40 -10.11
CA ILE A 51 17.20 -14.02 -8.87
C ILE A 51 17.60 -12.55 -8.92
N VAL A 52 18.18 -12.10 -10.03
CA VAL A 52 18.55 -10.69 -10.22
C VAL A 52 17.31 -9.80 -10.20
N LEU A 53 16.22 -10.21 -10.87
CA LEU A 53 14.95 -9.47 -10.83
C LEU A 53 14.36 -9.39 -9.42
N TYR A 54 14.49 -10.46 -8.63
CA TYR A 54 14.05 -10.48 -7.23
C TYR A 54 14.82 -9.46 -6.39
N PHE A 55 16.15 -9.45 -6.48
CA PHE A 55 16.98 -8.47 -5.76
C PHE A 55 16.79 -7.03 -6.27
N ALA A 56 16.59 -6.85 -7.57
CA ALA A 56 16.25 -5.54 -8.13
C ALA A 56 14.94 -5.00 -7.51
N THR A 57 13.90 -5.83 -7.44
CA THR A 57 12.62 -5.47 -6.81
C THR A 57 12.78 -5.22 -5.31
N PHE A 58 13.62 -5.98 -4.62
CA PHE A 58 13.94 -5.77 -3.21
C PHE A 58 14.57 -4.39 -2.97
N ILE A 59 15.58 -4.02 -3.77
CA ILE A 59 16.26 -2.71 -3.69
C ILE A 59 15.28 -1.57 -4.01
N TYR A 60 14.46 -1.76 -5.04
CA TYR A 60 13.40 -0.80 -5.40
C TYR A 60 12.45 -0.53 -4.22
N ALA A 61 12.00 -1.59 -3.56
CA ALA A 61 11.09 -1.48 -2.43
C ALA A 61 11.75 -0.78 -1.22
N LEU A 62 13.02 -1.05 -0.93
CA LEU A 62 13.77 -0.32 0.10
C LEU A 62 13.87 1.17 -0.21
N ALA A 63 14.17 1.52 -1.48
CA ALA A 63 14.28 2.89 -1.93
C ALA A 63 12.93 3.63 -1.85
N ASN A 64 11.83 2.99 -2.24
CA ASN A 64 10.48 3.55 -2.08
C ASN A 64 10.14 3.83 -0.62
N GLY A 65 10.44 2.90 0.30
CA GLY A 65 10.24 3.13 1.73
C GLY A 65 11.08 4.28 2.26
N ALA A 66 12.29 4.49 1.73
CA ALA A 66 13.13 5.64 2.08
C ALA A 66 12.53 6.96 1.59
N VAL A 67 11.98 7.01 0.38
CA VAL A 67 11.25 8.20 -0.11
C VAL A 67 10.08 8.53 0.81
N GLU A 68 9.23 7.57 1.11
CA GLU A 68 8.06 7.81 1.98
C GLU A 68 8.47 8.23 3.41
N ALA A 69 9.57 7.68 3.93
CA ALA A 69 10.09 8.08 5.23
C ALA A 69 10.46 9.58 5.31
N VAL A 70 10.76 10.19 4.15
CA VAL A 70 11.12 11.62 4.02
C VAL A 70 9.92 12.48 3.66
N ILE A 71 9.21 12.16 2.56
CA ILE A 71 8.26 13.09 1.95
C ILE A 71 7.04 13.37 2.84
N ASN A 72 6.54 12.36 3.56
CA ASN A 72 5.38 12.51 4.43
C ASN A 72 5.65 13.50 5.58
N PRO A 73 6.70 13.31 6.42
CA PRO A 73 6.98 14.25 7.50
C PRO A 73 7.45 15.61 7.00
N VAL A 74 8.16 15.70 5.87
CA VAL A 74 8.56 16.99 5.26
C VAL A 74 7.32 17.81 4.89
N VAL A 75 6.38 17.22 4.15
CA VAL A 75 5.14 17.93 3.77
C VAL A 75 4.30 18.31 4.98
N ALA A 76 4.17 17.42 5.98
CA ALA A 76 3.47 17.72 7.21
C ALA A 76 4.13 18.84 8.03
N THR A 77 5.46 18.96 7.97
CA THR A 77 6.22 20.02 8.65
C THR A 77 6.09 21.37 7.95
N ILE A 78 6.17 21.40 6.61
CA ILE A 78 6.04 22.63 5.82
C ILE A 78 4.62 23.21 5.92
N HIS A 79 3.62 22.36 5.95
CA HIS A 79 2.21 22.74 5.90
C HIS A 79 1.46 22.44 7.22
N LYS A 80 1.96 22.97 8.33
CA LYS A 80 1.49 22.69 9.71
C LYS A 80 -0.04 22.91 9.88
N ASP A 81 -0.59 23.92 9.22
CA ASP A 81 -2.01 24.31 9.37
C ASP A 81 -2.97 23.51 8.48
N ASN A 82 -2.48 22.83 7.43
CA ASN A 82 -3.28 22.14 6.44
C ASN A 82 -2.69 20.78 6.04
N LYS A 83 -2.22 20.01 7.00
CA LYS A 83 -1.50 18.74 6.79
C LYS A 83 -2.30 17.77 5.91
N THR A 84 -3.56 17.54 6.24
CA THR A 84 -4.42 16.62 5.48
C THR A 84 -4.57 17.02 4.02
N HIS A 85 -4.72 18.31 3.71
CA HIS A 85 -4.83 18.78 2.32
C HIS A 85 -3.55 18.49 1.54
N TRP A 86 -2.41 18.92 2.06
CA TRP A 86 -1.14 18.80 1.37
C TRP A 86 -0.63 17.36 1.26
N LEU A 87 -0.95 16.50 2.24
CA LEU A 87 -0.70 15.07 2.13
C LEU A 87 -1.54 14.43 1.03
N ASN A 88 -2.78 14.89 0.80
CA ASN A 88 -3.58 14.44 -0.33
C ASN A 88 -2.95 14.86 -1.67
N ILE A 89 -2.46 16.10 -1.80
CA ILE A 89 -1.75 16.57 -2.99
C ILE A 89 -0.45 15.78 -3.22
N LEU A 90 0.35 15.57 -2.18
CA LEU A 90 1.56 14.75 -2.26
C LEU A 90 1.26 13.36 -2.82
N HIS A 91 0.28 12.71 -2.23
CA HIS A 91 -0.10 11.36 -2.64
C HIS A 91 -0.88 11.29 -3.96
N ALA A 92 -1.25 12.41 -4.59
CA ALA A 92 -1.72 12.42 -5.97
C ALA A 92 -0.64 11.93 -6.95
N GLY A 93 0.64 12.02 -6.58
CA GLY A 93 1.75 11.47 -7.35
C GLY A 93 1.63 9.96 -7.61
N TRP A 94 1.11 9.19 -6.65
CA TRP A 94 0.92 7.75 -6.81
C TRP A 94 -0.05 7.39 -7.96
N PRO A 95 -1.35 7.79 -7.92
CA PRO A 95 -2.26 7.51 -9.03
C PRO A 95 -1.85 8.23 -10.32
N GLY A 96 -1.23 9.42 -10.25
CA GLY A 96 -0.67 10.09 -11.42
C GLY A 96 0.42 9.27 -12.10
N GLY A 97 1.29 8.62 -11.31
CA GLY A 97 2.30 7.69 -11.81
C GLY A 97 1.69 6.45 -12.46
N LEU A 98 0.62 5.88 -11.89
CA LEU A 98 -0.10 4.74 -12.48
C LEU A 98 -0.74 5.11 -13.83
N VAL A 99 -1.31 6.32 -13.94
CA VAL A 99 -1.90 6.84 -15.20
C VAL A 99 -0.81 7.02 -16.25
N LEU A 100 0.22 7.80 -15.92
CA LEU A 100 1.30 8.12 -16.88
C LEU A 100 2.06 6.87 -17.28
N GLY A 101 2.49 6.06 -16.34
CA GLY A 101 3.21 4.81 -16.58
C GLY A 101 2.37 3.80 -17.36
N GLY A 102 1.07 3.69 -17.05
CA GLY A 102 0.15 2.84 -17.78
C GLY A 102 -0.02 3.26 -19.25
N ILE A 103 -0.22 4.54 -19.51
CA ILE A 103 -0.33 5.09 -20.87
C ILE A 103 0.98 4.90 -21.64
N LEU A 104 2.12 5.27 -21.06
CA LEU A 104 3.43 5.11 -21.69
C LEU A 104 3.75 3.64 -21.98
N SER A 105 3.40 2.74 -21.07
CA SER A 105 3.57 1.30 -21.27
C SER A 105 2.75 0.78 -22.47
N ILE A 106 1.49 1.24 -22.62
CA ILE A 106 0.66 0.93 -23.79
C ILE A 106 1.26 1.51 -25.09
N VAL A 107 1.78 2.73 -25.03
CA VAL A 107 2.44 3.36 -26.20
C VAL A 107 3.67 2.56 -26.63
N VAL A 108 4.56 2.20 -25.68
CA VAL A 108 5.74 1.38 -25.97
C VAL A 108 5.35 0.01 -26.55
N MET A 109 4.30 -0.60 -26.01
CA MET A 109 3.81 -1.89 -26.51
C MET A 109 3.30 -1.79 -27.96
N LYS A 110 2.56 -0.73 -28.30
CA LYS A 110 2.07 -0.50 -29.67
C LYS A 110 3.21 -0.16 -30.64
N ALA A 111 4.08 0.76 -30.22
CA ALA A 111 5.27 1.14 -31.03
C ALA A 111 6.20 -0.03 -31.26
N GLY A 112 6.43 -0.88 -30.24
CA GLY A 112 7.24 -2.09 -30.36
C GLY A 112 6.65 -3.10 -31.34
N GLY A 113 5.32 -3.22 -31.42
CA GLY A 113 4.65 -4.05 -32.41
C GLY A 113 4.85 -3.56 -33.85
N SER A 114 4.96 -2.24 -34.06
CA SER A 114 5.22 -1.64 -35.40
C SER A 114 6.71 -1.55 -35.75
N LEU A 115 7.61 -1.38 -34.77
CA LEU A 115 9.04 -1.30 -34.96
C LEU A 115 9.71 -2.69 -35.07
N GLY A 116 9.01 -3.74 -34.64
CA GLY A 116 9.41 -5.14 -34.78
C GLY A 116 10.80 -5.44 -34.22
N SER A 117 11.62 -6.14 -34.99
CA SER A 117 12.99 -6.55 -34.62
C SER A 117 14.03 -5.41 -34.60
N SER A 118 13.62 -4.17 -34.87
CA SER A 118 14.53 -3.01 -34.90
C SER A 118 14.94 -2.55 -33.50
N LEU A 119 14.19 -2.93 -32.44
CA LEU A 119 14.54 -2.60 -31.07
C LEU A 119 15.46 -3.67 -30.47
N PRO A 120 16.64 -3.30 -29.95
CA PRO A 120 17.51 -4.24 -29.27
C PRO A 120 16.89 -4.72 -27.97
N GLY A 121 16.98 -6.04 -27.68
CA GLY A 121 16.44 -6.64 -26.46
C GLY A 121 14.94 -6.92 -26.52
N HIS A 122 14.32 -7.06 -25.35
CA HIS A 122 12.90 -7.38 -25.20
C HIS A 122 12.07 -6.12 -24.93
N LEU A 123 10.84 -6.09 -25.43
CA LEU A 123 9.94 -4.95 -25.29
C LEU A 123 9.68 -4.54 -23.83
N TRP A 124 9.61 -5.52 -22.91
CA TRP A 124 9.44 -5.24 -21.48
C TRP A 124 10.62 -4.46 -20.87
N GLN A 125 11.83 -4.60 -21.41
CA GLN A 125 12.99 -3.82 -20.95
C GLN A 125 12.84 -2.34 -21.27
N TRP A 126 12.28 -2.00 -22.42
CA TRP A 126 11.95 -0.63 -22.79
C TRP A 126 10.83 -0.03 -21.92
N GLN A 127 9.82 -0.85 -21.56
CA GLN A 127 8.80 -0.43 -20.59
C GLN A 127 9.43 -0.14 -19.23
N MET A 128 10.36 -0.98 -18.76
CA MET A 128 11.07 -0.75 -17.50
C MET A 128 12.02 0.46 -17.57
N ALA A 129 12.61 0.75 -18.72
CA ALA A 129 13.48 1.91 -18.90
C ALA A 129 12.73 3.26 -18.69
N LEU A 130 11.41 3.28 -18.86
CA LEU A 130 10.60 4.48 -18.59
C LEU A 130 10.72 4.96 -17.13
N VAL A 131 11.00 4.07 -16.18
CA VAL A 131 11.16 4.46 -14.77
C VAL A 131 12.41 5.31 -14.51
N LEU A 132 13.39 5.31 -15.44
CA LEU A 132 14.55 6.19 -15.34
C LEU A 132 14.18 7.67 -15.47
N LEU A 133 13.11 8.01 -16.19
CA LEU A 133 12.65 9.39 -16.35
C LEU A 133 12.34 10.05 -15.00
N PRO A 134 11.40 9.53 -14.18
CA PRO A 134 11.14 10.11 -12.86
C PRO A 134 12.34 10.00 -11.91
N ILE A 135 13.14 8.92 -11.97
CA ILE A 135 14.32 8.76 -11.12
C ILE A 135 15.31 9.90 -11.36
N LEU A 136 15.71 10.11 -12.61
CA LEU A 136 16.66 11.18 -12.96
C LEU A 136 16.08 12.57 -12.70
N SER A 137 14.77 12.75 -12.93
CA SER A 137 14.08 14.03 -12.69
C SER A 137 14.12 14.40 -11.21
N TYR A 138 13.69 13.52 -10.32
CA TYR A 138 13.69 13.85 -8.90
C TYR A 138 15.12 13.92 -8.32
N GLY A 139 16.04 13.09 -8.81
CA GLY A 139 17.44 13.14 -8.42
C GLY A 139 18.06 14.52 -8.75
N TYR A 140 17.79 15.03 -9.95
CA TYR A 140 18.23 16.37 -10.35
C TYR A 140 17.57 17.49 -9.52
N LEU A 141 16.24 17.42 -9.34
CA LEU A 141 15.47 18.45 -8.63
C LEU A 141 15.82 18.54 -7.14
N LEU A 142 16.14 17.42 -6.50
CA LEU A 142 16.46 17.40 -5.06
C LEU A 142 17.95 17.51 -4.75
N PHE A 143 18.80 17.52 -5.76
CA PHE A 143 20.23 17.64 -5.55
C PHE A 143 20.58 19.00 -4.92
N GLY A 144 21.20 18.99 -3.75
CA GLY A 144 21.59 20.21 -3.04
C GLY A 144 20.42 21.00 -2.42
N MET A 145 19.19 20.51 -2.47
CA MET A 145 18.04 21.17 -1.84
C MET A 145 18.10 21.03 -0.30
N PRO A 146 17.90 22.14 0.43
CA PRO A 146 17.78 22.08 1.87
C PRO A 146 16.41 21.45 2.28
N PHE A 147 16.44 20.66 3.35
CA PHE A 147 15.21 20.10 3.93
C PHE A 147 14.88 20.78 5.26
N PRO A 148 13.58 20.95 5.60
CA PRO A 148 13.18 21.56 6.87
C PRO A 148 13.52 20.64 8.05
N GLN A 149 13.73 21.24 9.21
CA GLN A 149 13.80 20.51 10.46
C GLN A 149 12.42 19.91 10.78
N GLN A 150 12.39 18.70 11.33
CA GLN A 150 11.13 18.05 11.68
C GLN A 150 10.36 18.85 12.74
N GLU A 151 9.04 19.01 12.57
CA GLU A 151 8.16 19.78 13.48
C GLU A 151 8.34 19.37 14.95
N ARG A 152 8.46 18.07 15.22
CA ARG A 152 8.70 17.54 16.56
C ARG A 152 10.01 18.08 17.18
N VAL A 153 11.07 18.06 16.40
CA VAL A 153 12.41 18.47 16.84
C VAL A 153 12.44 19.99 17.04
N GLU A 154 11.84 20.75 16.12
CA GLU A 154 11.69 22.21 16.23
C GLU A 154 10.92 22.60 17.50
N ALA A 155 9.89 21.81 17.87
CA ALA A 155 9.12 22.00 19.09
C ALA A 155 9.81 21.50 20.37
N GLY A 156 11.01 20.94 20.30
CA GLY A 156 11.75 20.42 21.45
C GLY A 156 11.24 19.09 22.02
N VAL A 157 10.44 18.34 21.27
CA VAL A 157 9.95 17.02 21.72
C VAL A 157 11.08 16.00 21.65
N SER A 158 11.42 15.40 22.78
CA SER A 158 12.52 14.45 22.87
C SER A 158 12.26 13.14 22.11
N TYR A 159 13.33 12.43 21.75
CA TYR A 159 13.23 11.13 21.11
C TYR A 159 12.45 10.11 21.94
N LYS A 160 12.64 10.15 23.26
CA LYS A 160 11.94 9.25 24.17
C LYS A 160 10.44 9.53 24.24
N GLU A 161 10.03 10.80 24.17
CA GLU A 161 8.60 11.17 24.08
C GLU A 161 8.00 10.65 22.76
N MET A 162 8.69 10.79 21.64
CA MET A 162 8.25 10.22 20.37
C MET A 162 8.03 8.71 20.47
N LEU A 163 8.98 7.97 21.08
CA LEU A 163 8.83 6.52 21.28
C LEU A 163 7.68 6.18 22.24
N ARG A 164 7.38 7.03 23.24
CA ARG A 164 6.24 6.84 24.15
C ARG A 164 4.89 7.03 23.45
N GLU A 165 4.80 7.95 22.49
CA GLU A 165 3.60 8.10 21.65
C GLU A 165 3.33 6.82 20.84
N PHE A 166 4.37 6.19 20.29
CA PHE A 166 4.28 4.92 19.57
C PHE A 166 3.92 3.75 20.50
N GLY A 167 4.66 3.59 21.56
CA GLY A 167 4.45 2.60 22.61
C GLY A 167 4.62 1.14 22.20
N TRP A 168 4.62 0.25 23.21
CA TRP A 168 4.83 -1.17 22.98
C TRP A 168 3.66 -1.88 22.30
N GLY A 169 2.44 -1.36 22.42
CA GLY A 169 1.28 -1.91 21.72
C GLY A 169 1.43 -1.81 20.20
N SER A 170 1.86 -0.64 19.70
CA SER A 170 2.18 -0.44 18.29
C SER A 170 3.41 -1.25 17.86
N ALA A 171 4.44 -1.31 18.72
CA ALA A 171 5.66 -2.08 18.46
C ALA A 171 5.35 -3.57 18.28
N TYR A 172 4.44 -4.13 19.06
CA TYR A 172 4.02 -5.53 18.93
C TYR A 172 3.37 -5.81 17.56
N ILE A 173 2.42 -4.95 17.14
CA ILE A 173 1.76 -5.07 15.84
C ILE A 173 2.77 -4.99 14.69
N VAL A 174 3.64 -3.99 14.73
CA VAL A 174 4.67 -3.78 13.71
C VAL A 174 5.64 -4.96 13.65
N THR A 175 6.13 -5.42 14.80
CA THR A 175 7.05 -6.57 14.86
C THR A 175 6.39 -7.84 14.33
N PHE A 176 5.13 -8.09 14.71
CA PHE A 176 4.37 -9.22 14.19
C PHE A 176 4.27 -9.20 12.66
N LEU A 177 3.92 -8.06 12.08
CA LEU A 177 3.84 -7.93 10.63
C LEU A 177 5.21 -8.08 9.95
N ILE A 178 6.28 -7.52 10.53
CA ILE A 178 7.65 -7.69 10.03
C ILE A 178 8.06 -9.16 10.04
N VAL A 179 7.82 -9.88 11.15
CA VAL A 179 8.12 -11.33 11.26
C VAL A 179 7.38 -12.11 10.19
N MET A 180 6.09 -11.80 9.97
CA MET A 180 5.29 -12.41 8.90
C MET A 180 5.86 -12.09 7.51
N GLY A 181 6.25 -10.84 7.26
CA GLY A 181 6.83 -10.41 5.99
C GLY A 181 8.16 -11.12 5.70
N ILE A 182 9.07 -11.16 6.68
CA ILE A 182 10.34 -11.87 6.55
C ILE A 182 10.10 -13.36 6.30
N SER A 183 9.19 -13.99 7.04
CA SER A 183 8.84 -15.39 6.84
C SER A 183 8.39 -15.66 5.39
N GLN A 184 7.58 -14.79 4.81
CA GLN A 184 7.13 -14.94 3.43
C GLN A 184 8.24 -14.70 2.41
N MET A 185 9.18 -13.81 2.69
CA MET A 185 10.36 -13.63 1.83
C MET A 185 11.23 -14.88 1.81
N LEU A 186 11.43 -15.51 2.97
CA LEU A 186 12.26 -16.72 3.10
C LEU A 186 11.68 -17.93 2.36
N VAL A 187 10.37 -17.98 2.12
CA VAL A 187 9.73 -19.01 1.28
C VAL A 187 10.29 -18.99 -0.17
N ALA A 188 10.70 -17.84 -0.68
CA ALA A 188 11.34 -17.73 -2.00
C ALA A 188 12.67 -18.51 -2.10
N PHE A 189 13.30 -18.77 -0.94
CA PHE A 189 14.54 -19.52 -0.82
C PHE A 189 14.32 -20.98 -0.32
N GLY A 190 13.08 -21.46 -0.39
CA GLY A 190 12.73 -22.84 -0.02
C GLY A 190 12.57 -23.09 1.48
N LEU A 191 12.62 -22.05 2.32
CA LEU A 191 12.39 -22.19 3.75
C LEU A 191 10.90 -22.30 4.07
N PRO A 192 10.53 -23.08 5.11
CA PRO A 192 9.13 -23.24 5.49
C PRO A 192 8.58 -21.93 6.04
N ARG A 193 7.31 -21.65 5.70
CA ARG A 193 6.58 -20.51 6.25
C ARG A 193 6.32 -20.70 7.75
N LEU A 194 6.53 -19.65 8.54
CA LEU A 194 6.14 -19.65 9.95
C LEU A 194 4.62 -19.72 10.09
N SER A 195 4.16 -20.45 11.10
CA SER A 195 2.74 -20.41 11.48
C SER A 195 2.38 -19.06 12.09
N LEU A 196 1.10 -18.71 12.04
CA LEU A 196 0.59 -17.48 12.65
C LEU A 196 0.94 -17.44 14.16
N THR A 197 0.76 -18.56 14.86
CA THR A 197 1.09 -18.68 16.29
C THR A 197 2.57 -18.45 16.55
N ALA A 198 3.46 -19.04 15.74
CA ALA A 198 4.90 -18.83 15.89
C ALA A 198 5.29 -17.35 15.66
N ALA A 199 4.68 -16.69 14.65
CA ALA A 199 4.92 -15.27 14.40
C ALA A 199 4.45 -14.39 15.56
N LEU A 200 3.26 -14.65 16.13
CA LEU A 200 2.76 -13.96 17.33
C LEU A 200 3.71 -14.11 18.53
N LEU A 201 4.16 -15.33 18.81
CA LEU A 201 5.06 -15.59 19.93
C LEU A 201 6.43 -14.96 19.73
N LEU A 202 7.03 -15.06 18.55
CA LEU A 202 8.32 -14.45 18.24
C LEU A 202 8.29 -12.93 18.36
N SER A 203 7.13 -12.31 18.16
CA SER A 203 6.95 -10.85 18.23
C SER A 203 6.88 -10.34 19.67
N ILE A 204 6.67 -11.22 20.66
CA ILE A 204 6.59 -10.82 22.08
C ILE A 204 7.94 -10.29 22.57
N ALA A 205 9.04 -10.95 22.24
CA ALA A 205 10.35 -10.58 22.80
C ALA A 205 10.81 -9.17 22.38
N PRO A 206 10.81 -8.77 21.08
CA PRO A 206 11.15 -7.40 20.70
C PRO A 206 10.19 -6.36 21.29
N ALA A 207 8.88 -6.66 21.33
CA ALA A 207 7.90 -5.77 21.95
C ALA A 207 8.11 -5.61 23.46
N ALA A 208 8.48 -6.66 24.16
CA ALA A 208 8.80 -6.63 25.60
C ALA A 208 10.07 -5.82 25.88
N ILE A 209 11.12 -5.99 25.06
CA ILE A 209 12.35 -5.18 25.17
C ILE A 209 12.02 -3.70 24.97
N PHE A 210 11.22 -3.38 23.96
CA PHE A 210 10.75 -2.02 23.70
C PHE A 210 9.88 -1.49 24.85
N ALA A 211 8.99 -2.31 25.41
CA ALA A 211 8.15 -1.96 26.55
C ALA A 211 8.97 -1.61 27.80
N PHE A 212 10.01 -2.39 28.07
CA PHE A 212 10.91 -2.14 29.19
C PHE A 212 11.64 -0.80 29.06
N TYR A 213 12.07 -0.45 27.84
CA TYR A 213 12.76 0.81 27.57
C TYR A 213 11.81 2.02 27.63
N VAL A 214 10.65 1.92 26.95
CA VAL A 214 9.74 3.05 26.71
C VAL A 214 8.75 3.27 27.86
N ARG A 215 8.35 2.20 28.54
CA ARG A 215 7.36 2.17 29.63
C ARG A 215 6.05 2.88 29.30
N SER A 216 5.59 2.72 28.05
CA SER A 216 4.33 3.29 27.55
C SER A 216 3.64 2.29 26.64
N PHE A 217 2.33 2.12 26.82
CA PHE A 217 1.48 1.35 25.89
C PHE A 217 1.40 2.00 24.51
N GLY A 218 1.54 3.33 24.46
CA GLY A 218 1.30 4.15 23.29
C GLY A 218 -0.11 4.74 23.29
N ARG A 219 -0.50 5.27 22.14
CA ARG A 219 -1.80 5.92 21.98
C ARG A 219 -2.86 4.91 21.51
N PRO A 220 -3.89 4.57 22.32
CA PRO A 220 -4.89 3.56 21.93
C PRO A 220 -5.62 3.88 20.62
N MET A 221 -5.94 5.14 20.38
CA MET A 221 -6.57 5.56 19.13
C MET A 221 -5.63 5.39 17.92
N PHE A 222 -4.31 5.56 18.09
CA PHE A 222 -3.33 5.28 17.03
C PHE A 222 -3.30 3.79 16.70
N ILE A 223 -3.34 2.91 17.71
CA ILE A 223 -3.44 1.47 17.51
C ILE A 223 -4.74 1.13 16.75
N PHE A 224 -5.85 1.76 17.09
CA PHE A 224 -7.11 1.58 16.38
C PHE A 224 -7.02 2.05 14.92
N LEU A 225 -6.35 3.18 14.64
CA LEU A 225 -6.08 3.63 13.28
C LEU A 225 -5.18 2.64 12.51
N MET A 226 -4.20 1.98 13.16
CA MET A 226 -3.41 0.92 12.53
C MET A 226 -4.27 -0.28 12.11
N LEU A 227 -5.27 -0.66 12.91
CA LEU A 227 -6.22 -1.72 12.54
C LEU A 227 -7.13 -1.29 11.37
N ILE A 228 -7.59 -0.03 11.36
CA ILE A 228 -8.31 0.51 10.20
C ILE A 228 -7.42 0.54 8.97
N MET A 229 -6.15 0.92 9.12
CA MET A 229 -5.19 0.98 8.01
C MET A 229 -4.96 -0.38 7.35
N PHE A 230 -5.02 -1.47 8.12
CA PHE A 230 -5.01 -2.83 7.56
C PHE A 230 -6.18 -3.07 6.60
N LEU A 231 -7.41 -2.70 6.99
CA LEU A 231 -8.60 -2.84 6.15
C LEU A 231 -8.53 -1.91 4.93
N LEU A 232 -8.06 -0.69 5.13
CA LEU A 232 -7.89 0.34 4.12
C LEU A 232 -6.90 -0.11 3.05
N ALA A 233 -5.70 -0.52 3.43
CA ALA A 233 -4.67 -0.96 2.51
C ALA A 233 -5.11 -2.20 1.71
N THR A 234 -5.80 -3.13 2.37
CA THR A 234 -6.36 -4.32 1.70
C THR A 234 -7.44 -3.92 0.69
N THR A 235 -8.29 -2.94 1.02
CA THR A 235 -9.33 -2.44 0.11
C THR A 235 -8.74 -1.68 -1.07
N GLU A 236 -7.84 -0.72 -0.85
CA GLU A 236 -7.27 0.13 -1.90
C GLU A 236 -6.23 -0.61 -2.73
N LEU A 237 -5.12 -1.00 -2.12
CA LEU A 237 -3.99 -1.62 -2.83
C LEU A 237 -4.27 -3.07 -3.27
N GLY A 238 -4.99 -3.83 -2.42
CA GLY A 238 -5.38 -5.19 -2.76
C GLY A 238 -6.28 -5.21 -4.01
N THR A 239 -7.26 -4.31 -4.09
CA THR A 239 -8.14 -4.23 -5.26
C THR A 239 -7.40 -3.72 -6.50
N ASP A 240 -6.55 -2.69 -6.37
CA ASP A 240 -5.76 -2.16 -7.50
C ASP A 240 -4.83 -3.21 -8.11
N GLY A 241 -4.27 -4.08 -7.28
CA GLY A 241 -3.44 -5.20 -7.74
C GLY A 241 -4.20 -6.25 -8.56
N TRP A 242 -5.51 -6.37 -8.39
CA TRP A 242 -6.32 -7.40 -9.04
C TRP A 242 -7.29 -6.88 -10.11
N ILE A 243 -7.72 -5.60 -10.04
CA ILE A 243 -8.82 -5.06 -10.86
C ILE A 243 -8.56 -5.21 -12.36
N GLN A 244 -7.32 -4.98 -12.80
CA GLN A 244 -6.95 -5.13 -14.21
C GLN A 244 -7.19 -6.56 -14.71
N ASN A 245 -6.71 -7.56 -13.94
CA ASN A 245 -6.84 -8.97 -14.31
C ASN A 245 -8.28 -9.46 -14.20
N ILE A 246 -9.03 -8.98 -13.21
CA ILE A 246 -10.45 -9.29 -13.05
C ILE A 246 -11.24 -8.78 -14.26
N MET A 247 -11.09 -7.51 -14.59
CA MET A 247 -11.83 -6.89 -15.72
C MET A 247 -11.38 -7.45 -17.06
N ALA A 248 -10.10 -7.79 -17.23
CA ALA A 248 -9.62 -8.48 -18.43
C ALA A 248 -10.27 -9.85 -18.62
N SER A 249 -10.46 -10.61 -17.53
CA SER A 249 -11.15 -11.91 -17.55
C SER A 249 -12.65 -11.75 -17.84
N VAL A 250 -13.31 -10.80 -17.16
CA VAL A 250 -14.75 -10.54 -17.29
C VAL A 250 -15.14 -10.08 -18.71
N LEU A 251 -14.32 -9.20 -19.28
CA LEU A 251 -14.58 -8.62 -20.62
C LEU A 251 -13.86 -9.36 -21.74
N LYS A 252 -13.15 -10.44 -21.42
CA LYS A 252 -12.32 -11.23 -22.37
C LYS A 252 -11.37 -10.31 -23.19
N ASN A 253 -10.91 -9.19 -22.60
CA ASN A 253 -10.07 -8.18 -23.27
C ASN A 253 -9.03 -7.58 -22.32
N LYS A 254 -7.75 -7.90 -22.53
CA LYS A 254 -6.63 -7.43 -21.71
C LYS A 254 -6.44 -5.92 -21.73
N THR A 255 -6.62 -5.28 -22.88
CA THR A 255 -6.46 -3.83 -23.03
C THR A 255 -7.56 -3.08 -22.28
N THR A 256 -8.80 -3.53 -22.39
CA THR A 256 -9.92 -2.93 -21.63
C THR A 256 -9.71 -3.11 -20.13
N GLY A 257 -9.22 -4.28 -19.69
CA GLY A 257 -8.84 -4.50 -18.28
C GLY A 257 -7.80 -3.49 -17.77
N ALA A 258 -6.77 -3.19 -18.55
CA ALA A 258 -5.75 -2.19 -18.19
C ALA A 258 -6.37 -0.77 -18.05
N TRP A 259 -7.30 -0.41 -18.90
CA TRP A 259 -7.99 0.88 -18.83
C TRP A 259 -8.82 1.07 -17.56
N PHE A 260 -9.29 0.01 -16.89
CA PHE A 260 -9.96 0.15 -15.58
C PHE A 260 -9.03 0.70 -14.50
N LEU A 261 -7.79 0.22 -14.44
CA LEU A 261 -6.81 0.74 -13.48
C LEU A 261 -6.44 2.19 -13.82
N ILE A 262 -6.16 2.50 -15.08
CA ILE A 262 -5.83 3.86 -15.53
C ILE A 262 -6.99 4.81 -15.21
N TYR A 263 -8.22 4.41 -15.50
CA TYR A 263 -9.42 5.21 -15.28
C TYR A 263 -9.66 5.52 -13.80
N THR A 264 -9.67 4.49 -12.93
CA THR A 264 -9.86 4.72 -11.49
C THR A 264 -8.71 5.52 -10.88
N SER A 265 -7.48 5.32 -11.35
CA SER A 265 -6.32 6.11 -10.93
C SER A 265 -6.40 7.56 -11.42
N SER A 266 -6.96 7.83 -12.60
CA SER A 266 -7.22 9.20 -13.08
C SER A 266 -8.20 9.95 -12.19
N ILE A 267 -9.28 9.27 -11.75
CA ILE A 267 -10.23 9.83 -10.79
C ILE A 267 -9.51 10.18 -9.48
N MET A 268 -8.72 9.26 -8.95
CA MET A 268 -7.95 9.49 -7.73
C MET A 268 -6.99 10.67 -7.88
N PHE A 269 -6.25 10.74 -8.98
CA PHE A 269 -5.31 11.81 -9.27
C PHE A 269 -5.99 13.18 -9.23
N ILE A 270 -7.08 13.33 -9.96
CA ILE A 270 -7.80 14.61 -10.06
C ILE A 270 -8.43 15.01 -8.73
N LEU A 271 -9.13 14.09 -8.07
CA LEU A 271 -9.91 14.42 -6.88
C LEU A 271 -9.05 14.75 -5.66
N ARG A 272 -7.84 14.22 -5.55
CA ARG A 272 -6.92 14.52 -4.44
C ARG A 272 -6.55 16.00 -4.31
N PHE A 273 -6.57 16.75 -5.41
CA PHE A 273 -6.38 18.20 -5.38
C PHE A 273 -7.54 18.96 -4.72
N PHE A 274 -8.72 18.35 -4.62
CA PHE A 274 -9.91 18.96 -4.02
C PHE A 274 -10.16 18.52 -2.58
N ALA A 275 -9.26 17.79 -1.95
CA ALA A 275 -9.39 17.32 -0.57
C ALA A 275 -9.55 18.47 0.44
N GLY A 276 -8.81 19.58 0.29
CA GLY A 276 -8.83 20.72 1.19
C GLY A 276 -10.21 21.32 1.40
N PRO A 277 -10.90 21.80 0.35
CA PRO A 277 -12.26 22.35 0.46
C PRO A 277 -13.26 21.40 1.12
N ILE A 278 -13.10 20.09 0.94
CA ILE A 278 -13.98 19.07 1.52
C ILE A 278 -13.68 18.91 3.02
N VAL A 279 -12.41 18.76 3.39
CA VAL A 279 -11.96 18.56 4.77
C VAL A 279 -12.35 19.74 5.67
N HIS A 280 -12.29 20.97 5.14
CA HIS A 280 -12.71 22.15 5.90
C HIS A 280 -14.22 22.16 6.21
N ARG A 281 -15.05 21.44 5.46
CA ARG A 281 -16.50 21.36 5.69
C ARG A 281 -16.94 20.20 6.56
N ILE A 282 -16.32 19.02 6.38
CA ILE A 282 -16.80 17.78 7.02
C ILE A 282 -15.78 17.08 7.91
N SER A 283 -14.63 17.66 8.13
CA SER A 283 -13.44 17.11 8.81
C SER A 283 -12.76 15.94 8.07
N PRO A 284 -11.49 15.62 8.38
CA PRO A 284 -10.81 14.46 7.80
C PRO A 284 -11.53 13.13 8.07
N LEU A 285 -12.05 12.93 9.27
CA LEU A 285 -12.82 11.72 9.62
C LEU A 285 -14.15 11.65 8.88
N GLY A 286 -14.82 12.79 8.66
CA GLY A 286 -16.04 12.88 7.87
C GLY A 286 -15.76 12.50 6.41
N LEU A 287 -14.65 12.97 5.83
CA LEU A 287 -14.22 12.59 4.48
C LEU A 287 -13.93 11.09 4.39
N LEU A 288 -13.22 10.51 5.36
CA LEU A 288 -12.95 9.07 5.41
C LEU A 288 -14.23 8.24 5.53
N ALA A 289 -15.19 8.66 6.35
CA ALA A 289 -16.47 7.98 6.49
C ALA A 289 -17.28 8.03 5.17
N ALA A 290 -17.40 9.20 4.55
CA ALA A 290 -18.08 9.34 3.25
C ALA A 290 -17.39 8.49 2.17
N SER A 291 -16.06 8.53 2.11
CA SER A 291 -15.24 7.71 1.21
C SER A 291 -15.49 6.21 1.41
N ALA A 292 -15.54 5.74 2.65
CA ALA A 292 -15.78 4.33 2.97
C ALA A 292 -17.20 3.89 2.55
N ALA A 293 -18.22 4.70 2.78
CA ALA A 293 -19.58 4.42 2.34
C ALA A 293 -19.68 4.33 0.79
N VAL A 294 -19.11 5.31 0.08
CA VAL A 294 -19.09 5.33 -1.38
C VAL A 294 -18.29 4.17 -1.96
N ALA A 295 -17.13 3.85 -1.38
CA ALA A 295 -16.32 2.71 -1.80
C ALA A 295 -17.04 1.38 -1.59
N THR A 296 -17.78 1.23 -0.50
CA THR A 296 -18.58 0.02 -0.22
C THR A 296 -19.63 -0.19 -1.31
N ILE A 297 -20.40 0.85 -1.64
CA ILE A 297 -21.45 0.78 -2.65
C ILE A 297 -20.82 0.52 -4.02
N GLY A 298 -19.77 1.26 -4.38
CA GLY A 298 -19.08 1.13 -5.67
C GLY A 298 -18.48 -0.24 -5.89
N LEU A 299 -17.80 -0.79 -4.85
CA LEU A 299 -17.16 -2.10 -4.93
C LEU A 299 -18.18 -3.24 -4.96
N TYR A 300 -19.25 -3.14 -4.18
CA TYR A 300 -20.37 -4.09 -4.23
C TYR A 300 -21.04 -4.08 -5.62
N TRP A 301 -21.33 -2.89 -6.15
CA TRP A 301 -21.90 -2.77 -7.49
C TRP A 301 -20.97 -3.34 -8.56
N LEU A 302 -19.68 -3.00 -8.52
CA LEU A 302 -18.70 -3.54 -9.48
C LEU A 302 -18.64 -5.07 -9.44
N GLY A 303 -18.76 -5.67 -8.26
CA GLY A 303 -18.74 -7.13 -8.06
C GLY A 303 -20.03 -7.84 -8.50
N THR A 304 -21.16 -7.13 -8.57
CA THR A 304 -22.48 -7.70 -8.90
C THR A 304 -23.03 -7.20 -10.25
N ALA A 305 -22.34 -6.26 -10.89
CA ALA A 305 -22.77 -5.67 -12.15
C ALA A 305 -22.77 -6.68 -13.30
N ARG A 306 -23.68 -6.49 -14.26
CA ARG A 306 -23.64 -7.22 -15.54
C ARG A 306 -22.32 -6.92 -16.27
N PRO A 307 -21.74 -7.87 -17.00
CA PRO A 307 -20.47 -7.71 -17.72
C PRO A 307 -20.62 -6.83 -18.98
N VAL A 308 -21.23 -5.66 -18.83
CA VAL A 308 -21.37 -4.62 -19.85
C VAL A 308 -20.37 -3.51 -19.55
N VAL A 309 -19.52 -3.17 -20.51
CA VAL A 309 -18.42 -2.22 -20.35
C VAL A 309 -18.86 -0.91 -19.67
N GLY A 310 -19.93 -0.28 -20.16
CA GLY A 310 -20.43 0.98 -19.61
C GLY A 310 -20.90 0.88 -18.15
N VAL A 311 -21.57 -0.23 -17.79
CA VAL A 311 -22.03 -0.47 -16.41
C VAL A 311 -20.84 -0.69 -15.47
N LEU A 312 -19.86 -1.46 -15.91
CA LEU A 312 -18.63 -1.71 -15.12
C LEU A 312 -17.82 -0.42 -14.92
N PHE A 313 -17.69 0.43 -15.95
CA PHE A 313 -17.05 1.74 -15.80
C PHE A 313 -17.84 2.67 -14.88
N ALA A 314 -19.17 2.68 -14.91
CA ALA A 314 -19.99 3.45 -13.98
C ALA A 314 -19.80 3.00 -12.53
N ALA A 315 -19.77 1.68 -12.27
CA ALA A 315 -19.48 1.12 -10.95
C ALA A 315 -18.04 1.44 -10.51
N ALA A 316 -17.07 1.34 -11.43
CA ALA A 316 -15.68 1.70 -11.19
C ALA A 316 -15.48 3.19 -10.89
N THR A 317 -16.31 4.07 -11.50
CA THR A 317 -16.35 5.50 -11.16
C THR A 317 -16.70 5.69 -9.70
N LEU A 318 -17.78 5.09 -9.25
CA LEU A 318 -18.23 5.20 -7.86
C LEU A 318 -17.17 4.66 -6.88
N TYR A 319 -16.60 3.50 -7.19
CA TYR A 319 -15.50 2.95 -6.40
C TYR A 319 -14.25 3.85 -6.40
N GLY A 320 -13.88 4.41 -7.57
CA GLY A 320 -12.77 5.35 -7.71
C GLY A 320 -12.94 6.61 -6.86
N PHE A 321 -14.15 7.18 -6.82
CA PHE A 321 -14.49 8.28 -5.92
C PHE A 321 -14.31 7.88 -4.45
N GLY A 322 -14.82 6.71 -4.08
CA GLY A 322 -14.75 6.23 -2.70
C GLY A 322 -13.32 6.03 -2.19
N LYS A 323 -12.47 5.32 -2.95
CA LYS A 323 -11.12 5.00 -2.49
C LYS A 323 -10.12 6.16 -2.52
N THR A 324 -10.45 7.25 -3.21
CA THR A 324 -9.52 8.36 -3.51
C THR A 324 -8.80 8.92 -2.29
N PHE A 325 -9.50 9.10 -1.19
CA PHE A 325 -9.01 9.84 -0.03
C PHE A 325 -8.50 8.96 1.13
N PHE A 326 -8.55 7.65 1.00
CA PHE A 326 -8.27 6.72 2.08
C PHE A 326 -6.88 6.91 2.68
N TRP A 327 -5.86 6.64 1.90
CA TRP A 327 -4.48 6.64 2.37
C TRP A 327 -4.04 8.02 2.86
N PRO A 328 -4.05 9.08 2.03
CA PRO A 328 -3.50 10.37 2.41
C PRO A 328 -4.27 11.05 3.55
N THR A 329 -5.59 10.89 3.61
CA THR A 329 -6.39 11.48 4.68
C THR A 329 -6.15 10.77 6.01
N THR A 330 -5.91 9.45 6.01
CA THR A 330 -5.51 8.73 7.23
C THR A 330 -4.16 9.22 7.74
N LEU A 331 -3.18 9.47 6.85
CA LEU A 331 -1.91 10.10 7.21
C LEU A 331 -2.14 11.51 7.78
N GLY A 332 -3.05 12.27 7.18
CA GLY A 332 -3.48 13.57 7.69
C GLY A 332 -3.99 13.48 9.13
N VAL A 333 -4.91 12.56 9.40
CA VAL A 333 -5.43 12.34 10.77
C VAL A 333 -4.30 12.02 11.76
N VAL A 334 -3.36 11.14 11.38
CA VAL A 334 -2.23 10.78 12.25
C VAL A 334 -1.32 11.98 12.49
N SER A 335 -0.96 12.73 11.45
CA SER A 335 -0.08 13.90 11.59
C SER A 335 -0.72 15.06 12.37
N GLU A 336 -2.06 15.20 12.32
CA GLU A 336 -2.80 16.22 13.05
C GLU A 336 -3.09 15.81 14.50
N GLN A 337 -3.27 14.52 14.79
CA GLN A 337 -3.60 14.06 16.14
C GLN A 337 -2.37 13.67 16.97
N TYR A 338 -1.25 13.36 16.33
CA TYR A 338 -0.03 12.89 17.02
C TYR A 338 1.24 13.59 16.53
N PRO A 339 1.29 14.93 16.54
CA PRO A 339 2.49 15.63 16.05
C PRO A 339 3.75 15.32 16.86
N LYS A 340 3.64 14.98 18.17
CA LYS A 340 4.77 14.51 18.99
C LYS A 340 5.38 13.18 18.49
N GLY A 341 4.59 12.36 17.81
CA GLY A 341 5.06 11.11 17.22
C GLY A 341 5.91 11.29 15.98
N GLY A 342 5.89 12.48 15.39
CA GLY A 342 6.72 12.88 14.25
C GLY A 342 6.70 11.89 13.09
N ALA A 343 7.86 11.70 12.46
CA ALA A 343 8.03 10.75 11.36
C ALA A 343 7.68 9.31 11.76
N LEU A 344 7.93 8.92 13.01
CA LEU A 344 7.72 7.54 13.43
C LEU A 344 6.25 7.12 13.33
N LEU A 345 5.31 7.88 13.91
CA LEU A 345 3.90 7.49 13.85
C LEU A 345 3.33 7.64 12.44
N LEU A 346 3.68 8.74 11.75
CA LEU A 346 3.21 9.03 10.41
C LEU A 346 3.62 7.95 9.40
N ASN A 347 4.85 7.46 9.51
CA ASN A 347 5.37 6.46 8.60
C ASN A 347 5.08 5.01 9.06
N ALA A 348 4.96 4.77 10.37
CA ALA A 348 4.60 3.46 10.88
C ALA A 348 3.21 3.03 10.39
N ILE A 349 2.24 3.95 10.32
CA ILE A 349 0.91 3.60 9.82
C ILE A 349 0.96 3.24 8.32
N SER A 350 1.76 3.95 7.51
CA SER A 350 2.02 3.59 6.11
C SER A 350 2.69 2.20 6.01
N GLY A 351 3.73 1.97 6.81
CA GLY A 351 4.41 0.69 6.87
C GLY A 351 3.49 -0.47 7.25
N VAL A 352 2.61 -0.26 8.23
CA VAL A 352 1.58 -1.25 8.62
C VAL A 352 0.64 -1.54 7.46
N GLY A 353 0.15 -0.53 6.75
CA GLY A 353 -0.70 -0.72 5.57
C GLY A 353 -0.02 -1.57 4.49
N MET A 354 1.22 -1.22 4.12
CA MET A 354 1.98 -1.92 3.09
C MET A 354 2.25 -3.38 3.45
N ILE A 355 2.73 -3.64 4.68
CA ILE A 355 3.07 -5.00 5.08
C ILE A 355 1.81 -5.84 5.31
N ALA A 356 0.74 -5.24 5.82
CA ALA A 356 -0.52 -5.93 6.08
C ALA A 356 -1.18 -6.42 4.79
N VAL A 357 -1.23 -5.59 3.73
CA VAL A 357 -1.78 -6.03 2.44
C VAL A 357 -0.93 -7.14 1.81
N GLY A 358 0.39 -7.05 1.92
CA GLY A 358 1.30 -8.08 1.40
C GLY A 358 1.24 -9.40 2.16
N THR A 359 1.17 -9.36 3.49
CA THR A 359 1.27 -10.55 4.35
C THR A 359 -0.07 -11.24 4.61
N ILE A 360 -1.15 -10.49 4.76
CA ILE A 360 -2.46 -11.00 5.18
C ILE A 360 -3.54 -10.67 4.16
N GLY A 361 -3.70 -9.39 3.79
CA GLY A 361 -4.81 -8.93 2.95
C GLY A 361 -4.82 -9.58 1.56
N GLY A 362 -3.73 -9.48 0.82
CA GLY A 362 -3.59 -10.08 -0.51
C GLY A 362 -3.75 -11.61 -0.49
N PRO A 363 -3.01 -12.34 0.37
CA PRO A 363 -3.20 -13.78 0.52
C PRO A 363 -4.61 -14.21 0.93
N ALA A 364 -5.28 -13.45 1.80
CA ALA A 364 -6.67 -13.74 2.20
C ALA A 364 -7.64 -13.58 1.02
N ILE A 365 -7.50 -12.50 0.23
CA ILE A 365 -8.28 -12.29 -1.01
C ILE A 365 -8.02 -13.43 -2.00
N GLY A 366 -6.75 -13.80 -2.23
CA GLY A 366 -6.37 -14.89 -3.11
C GLY A 366 -7.02 -16.22 -2.70
N THR A 367 -6.89 -16.59 -1.42
CA THR A 367 -7.51 -17.82 -0.87
C THR A 367 -9.05 -17.81 -1.02
N MET A 368 -9.68 -16.65 -0.79
CA MET A 368 -11.13 -16.50 -0.98
C MET A 368 -11.52 -16.70 -2.45
N GLN A 369 -10.79 -16.09 -3.38
CA GLN A 369 -11.05 -16.25 -4.82
C GLN A 369 -10.87 -17.70 -5.29
N ASP A 370 -9.80 -18.37 -4.85
CA ASP A 370 -9.53 -19.76 -5.22
C ASP A 370 -10.61 -20.70 -4.72
N ARG A 371 -11.05 -20.54 -3.47
CA ARG A 371 -12.13 -21.35 -2.88
C ARG A 371 -13.47 -21.13 -3.60
N ASP A 372 -13.82 -19.87 -3.87
CA ASP A 372 -15.05 -19.55 -4.58
C ASP A 372 -15.03 -20.13 -6.00
N PHE A 373 -13.87 -20.04 -6.66
CA PHE A 373 -13.67 -20.60 -8.00
C PHE A 373 -13.78 -22.15 -7.98
N THR A 374 -13.10 -22.80 -7.04
CA THR A 374 -13.19 -24.27 -6.88
C THR A 374 -14.63 -24.73 -6.64
N ALA A 375 -15.36 -24.02 -5.78
CA ALA A 375 -16.78 -24.31 -5.52
C ALA A 375 -17.67 -24.10 -6.77
N ALA A 376 -17.43 -23.06 -7.54
CA ALA A 376 -18.17 -22.78 -8.76
C ALA A 376 -17.90 -23.84 -9.86
N VAL A 377 -16.64 -24.30 -9.99
CA VAL A 377 -16.28 -25.40 -10.90
C VAL A 377 -16.92 -26.71 -10.45
N ALA A 378 -16.97 -26.99 -9.15
CA ALA A 378 -17.64 -28.18 -8.61
C ALA A 378 -19.14 -28.21 -8.94
N GLN A 379 -19.80 -27.04 -8.95
CA GLN A 379 -21.22 -26.93 -9.32
C GLN A 379 -21.47 -27.09 -10.83
N ALA A 380 -20.60 -26.52 -11.66
CA ALA A 380 -20.77 -26.51 -13.12
C ALA A 380 -20.21 -27.78 -13.79
N LEU A 381 -19.16 -28.39 -13.26
CA LEU A 381 -18.43 -29.51 -13.82
C LEU A 381 -18.11 -30.57 -12.73
N PRO A 382 -19.12 -31.16 -12.08
CA PRO A 382 -18.94 -32.01 -10.89
C PRO A 382 -18.06 -33.23 -11.17
N GLU A 383 -18.12 -33.84 -12.36
CA GLU A 383 -17.34 -35.02 -12.73
C GLU A 383 -15.86 -34.69 -13.00
N MET A 384 -15.57 -33.51 -13.48
CA MET A 384 -14.21 -33.07 -13.84
C MET A 384 -13.47 -32.42 -12.68
N GLN A 385 -14.17 -31.75 -11.78
CA GLN A 385 -13.58 -30.97 -10.69
C GLN A 385 -12.56 -31.78 -9.87
N PRO A 386 -12.79 -33.05 -9.45
CA PRO A 386 -11.81 -33.81 -8.68
C PRO A 386 -10.47 -34.02 -9.40
N GLN A 387 -10.51 -34.14 -10.74
CA GLN A 387 -9.31 -34.32 -11.55
C GLN A 387 -8.48 -33.02 -11.67
N LEU A 388 -9.11 -31.87 -11.50
CA LEU A 388 -8.51 -30.55 -11.63
C LEU A 388 -7.94 -30.01 -10.31
N LEU A 389 -8.15 -30.70 -9.20
CA LEU A 389 -7.73 -30.23 -7.88
C LEU A 389 -6.21 -30.32 -7.68
N LYS A 390 -5.73 -29.38 -6.90
CA LYS A 390 -4.38 -29.31 -6.36
C LYS A 390 -4.47 -28.77 -4.93
N ALA A 391 -3.79 -29.45 -3.99
CA ALA A 391 -3.68 -28.97 -2.62
C ALA A 391 -2.80 -27.71 -2.56
N GLU A 392 -3.31 -26.67 -1.93
CA GLU A 392 -2.62 -25.40 -1.69
C GLU A 392 -2.54 -25.10 -0.20
N LYS A 393 -1.44 -24.44 0.20
CA LYS A 393 -1.25 -23.95 1.57
C LYS A 393 -1.61 -22.47 1.64
N GLY A 394 -2.80 -22.16 2.16
CA GLY A 394 -3.21 -20.80 2.46
C GLY A 394 -2.50 -20.20 3.68
N LEU A 395 -2.86 -18.97 4.02
CA LEU A 395 -2.34 -18.27 5.19
C LEU A 395 -2.82 -18.92 6.49
N PHE A 396 -4.10 -19.29 6.54
CA PHE A 396 -4.78 -19.77 7.77
C PHE A 396 -4.98 -21.28 7.79
N PHE A 397 -5.17 -21.90 6.62
CA PHE A 397 -5.47 -23.33 6.48
C PHE A 397 -5.08 -23.82 5.08
N ALA A 398 -4.91 -25.14 4.93
CA ALA A 398 -4.74 -25.76 3.63
C ALA A 398 -6.11 -25.88 2.94
N TYR A 399 -6.16 -25.76 1.62
CA TYR A 399 -7.38 -25.86 0.81
C TYR A 399 -7.06 -26.42 -0.57
N ASP A 400 -8.09 -26.90 -1.27
CA ASP A 400 -7.98 -27.37 -2.63
C ASP A 400 -8.30 -26.25 -3.61
N ALA A 401 -7.43 -26.04 -4.58
CA ALA A 401 -7.55 -25.08 -5.67
C ALA A 401 -7.57 -25.76 -7.03
N ILE A 402 -8.11 -25.10 -8.04
CA ILE A 402 -8.05 -25.57 -9.43
C ILE A 402 -6.64 -25.39 -10.00
N ASP A 403 -6.01 -26.47 -10.45
CA ASP A 403 -4.70 -26.45 -11.10
C ASP A 403 -4.80 -25.99 -12.56
N GLN A 404 -4.25 -24.80 -12.83
CA GLN A 404 -4.25 -24.22 -14.18
C GLN A 404 -3.46 -25.06 -15.21
N LYS A 405 -2.52 -25.91 -14.77
CA LYS A 405 -1.82 -26.84 -15.68
C LYS A 405 -2.75 -27.93 -16.16
N LYS A 406 -3.47 -28.54 -15.23
CA LYS A 406 -4.46 -29.58 -15.54
C LYS A 406 -5.64 -29.04 -16.37
N VAL A 407 -6.01 -27.77 -16.17
CA VAL A 407 -7.03 -27.11 -17.02
C VAL A 407 -6.55 -27.01 -18.47
N LYS A 408 -5.29 -26.66 -18.71
CA LYS A 408 -4.71 -26.57 -20.06
C LYS A 408 -4.65 -27.91 -20.82
N GLU A 409 -4.72 -29.02 -20.11
CA GLU A 409 -4.73 -30.38 -20.66
C GLU A 409 -6.12 -30.83 -21.11
N GLN A 410 -7.18 -30.05 -20.76
CA GLN A 410 -8.56 -30.35 -21.13
C GLN A 410 -8.89 -29.88 -22.56
N SER A 411 -10.06 -30.27 -23.08
CA SER A 411 -10.56 -29.78 -24.36
C SER A 411 -10.76 -28.26 -24.35
N GLU A 412 -10.70 -27.62 -25.51
CA GLU A 412 -10.89 -26.17 -25.64
C GLU A 412 -12.23 -25.70 -25.08
N GLU A 413 -13.29 -26.49 -25.28
CA GLU A 413 -14.63 -26.20 -24.75
C GLU A 413 -14.64 -26.12 -23.21
N VAL A 414 -14.01 -27.10 -22.56
CA VAL A 414 -13.86 -27.13 -21.10
C VAL A 414 -12.99 -25.99 -20.57
N GLN A 415 -11.89 -25.68 -21.28
CA GLN A 415 -11.03 -24.54 -20.93
C GLN A 415 -11.81 -23.23 -20.99
N GLU A 416 -12.61 -23.00 -22.04
CA GLU A 416 -13.42 -21.78 -22.20
C GLU A 416 -14.48 -21.69 -21.10
N GLN A 417 -15.16 -22.77 -20.77
CA GLN A 417 -16.16 -22.81 -19.70
C GLN A 417 -15.52 -22.50 -18.33
N ILE A 418 -14.35 -23.08 -18.02
CA ILE A 418 -13.60 -22.81 -16.78
C ILE A 418 -13.13 -21.36 -16.72
N LEU A 419 -12.69 -20.77 -17.83
CA LEU A 419 -12.29 -19.37 -17.91
C LEU A 419 -13.47 -18.43 -17.64
N GLU A 420 -14.65 -18.76 -18.15
CA GLU A 420 -15.88 -17.97 -17.89
C GLU A 420 -16.26 -18.01 -16.40
N ILE A 421 -16.28 -19.21 -15.80
CA ILE A 421 -16.53 -19.41 -14.36
C ILE A 421 -15.52 -18.61 -13.55
N GLN A 422 -14.23 -18.65 -13.93
CA GLN A 422 -13.18 -17.91 -13.26
C GLN A 422 -13.43 -16.39 -13.30
N GLY A 423 -13.79 -15.85 -14.46
CA GLY A 423 -14.09 -14.43 -14.64
C GLY A 423 -15.24 -13.98 -13.74
N GLN A 424 -16.35 -14.72 -13.76
CA GLN A 424 -17.54 -14.43 -12.93
C GLN A 424 -17.23 -14.52 -11.43
N THR A 425 -16.46 -15.52 -11.02
CA THR A 425 -16.13 -15.73 -9.60
C THR A 425 -15.19 -14.65 -9.09
N LYS A 426 -14.17 -14.28 -9.88
CA LYS A 426 -13.27 -13.17 -9.54
C LYS A 426 -14.01 -11.83 -9.45
N GLN A 427 -14.99 -11.58 -10.32
CA GLN A 427 -15.81 -10.38 -10.24
C GLN A 427 -16.64 -10.37 -8.94
N ARG A 428 -17.33 -11.46 -8.62
CA ARG A 428 -18.12 -11.59 -7.39
C ARG A 428 -17.28 -11.44 -6.12
N ALA A 429 -16.00 -11.78 -6.15
CA ALA A 429 -15.09 -11.56 -5.03
C ALA A 429 -14.99 -10.07 -4.65
N LEU A 430 -15.11 -9.14 -5.60
CA LEU A 430 -15.13 -7.69 -5.32
C LEU A 430 -16.31 -7.30 -4.41
N ALA A 431 -17.49 -7.92 -4.61
CA ALA A 431 -18.64 -7.68 -3.74
C ALA A 431 -18.40 -8.17 -2.30
N LYS A 432 -17.66 -9.27 -2.11
CA LYS A 432 -17.26 -9.75 -0.79
C LYS A 432 -16.23 -8.83 -0.12
N ILE A 433 -15.28 -8.30 -0.90
CA ILE A 433 -14.28 -7.34 -0.42
C ILE A 433 -14.95 -6.04 0.05
N ALA A 434 -16.13 -5.67 -0.47
CA ALA A 434 -16.88 -4.49 -0.05
C ALA A 434 -17.21 -4.48 1.46
N VAL A 435 -17.15 -5.62 2.14
CA VAL A 435 -17.29 -5.69 3.60
C VAL A 435 -16.18 -4.91 4.33
N LEU A 436 -14.96 -4.83 3.77
CA LEU A 436 -13.84 -4.14 4.39
C LEU A 436 -14.12 -2.63 4.53
N PRO A 437 -14.44 -1.88 3.46
CA PRO A 437 -14.79 -0.47 3.59
C PRO A 437 -16.10 -0.26 4.38
N ALA A 438 -17.03 -1.22 4.41
CA ALA A 438 -18.20 -1.14 5.28
C ALA A 438 -17.81 -1.16 6.77
N ILE A 439 -16.88 -2.03 7.17
CA ILE A 439 -16.32 -2.04 8.53
C ILE A 439 -15.58 -0.72 8.81
N MET A 440 -14.78 -0.24 7.86
CA MET A 440 -14.08 1.05 7.98
C MET A 440 -15.07 2.20 8.20
N PHE A 441 -16.18 2.21 7.49
CA PHE A 441 -17.24 3.21 7.68
C PHE A 441 -17.73 3.23 9.12
N VAL A 442 -18.06 2.06 9.69
CA VAL A 442 -18.47 1.95 11.10
C VAL A 442 -17.37 2.45 12.04
N CYS A 443 -16.11 2.05 11.81
CA CYS A 443 -14.97 2.51 12.60
C CYS A 443 -14.82 4.04 12.56
N TYR A 444 -14.98 4.66 11.40
CA TYR A 444 -14.92 6.14 11.29
C TYR A 444 -16.10 6.81 11.96
N LEU A 445 -17.30 6.24 11.94
CA LEU A 445 -18.43 6.75 12.73
C LEU A 445 -18.14 6.71 14.23
N ILE A 446 -17.53 5.63 14.72
CA ILE A 446 -17.09 5.54 16.14
C ILE A 446 -16.11 6.65 16.46
N LEU A 447 -15.11 6.91 15.61
CA LEU A 447 -14.16 7.99 15.80
C LEU A 447 -14.83 9.38 15.76
N ILE A 448 -15.78 9.60 14.85
CA ILE A 448 -16.54 10.85 14.78
C ILE A 448 -17.31 11.09 16.07
N VAL A 449 -18.00 10.08 16.58
CA VAL A 449 -18.73 10.15 17.86
C VAL A 449 -17.76 10.44 19.02
N TYR A 450 -16.62 9.74 19.06
CA TYR A 450 -15.58 9.96 20.04
C TYR A 450 -15.07 11.42 20.05
N PHE A 451 -14.77 11.98 18.87
CA PHE A 451 -14.31 13.38 18.80
C PHE A 451 -15.42 14.38 19.10
N ARG A 452 -16.66 14.11 18.68
CA ARG A 452 -17.81 14.97 19.02
C ARG A 452 -18.02 15.05 20.53
N SER A 453 -17.89 13.95 21.25
CA SER A 453 -18.01 13.93 22.72
C SER A 453 -16.90 14.71 23.44
N ARG A 454 -15.82 15.06 22.71
CA ARG A 454 -14.66 15.82 23.22
C ARG A 454 -14.56 17.25 22.64
N GLY A 455 -15.64 17.78 22.10
CA GLY A 455 -15.68 19.14 21.56
C GLY A 455 -15.30 19.28 20.08
N GLY A 456 -15.34 18.19 19.33
CA GLY A 456 -15.10 18.15 17.90
C GLY A 456 -13.66 17.76 17.51
N TYR A 457 -13.46 17.45 16.22
CA TYR A 457 -12.15 17.18 15.67
C TYR A 457 -11.33 18.49 15.57
N LYS A 458 -10.15 18.50 16.16
CA LYS A 458 -9.21 19.63 16.09
C LYS A 458 -7.81 19.10 15.88
N ALA A 459 -7.07 19.70 14.95
CA ALA A 459 -5.65 19.42 14.79
C ALA A 459 -4.88 19.88 16.05
N GLN A 460 -3.95 19.06 16.51
CA GLN A 460 -3.06 19.41 17.61
C GLN A 460 -1.88 20.21 17.06
N VAL A 461 -1.58 21.33 17.69
CA VAL A 461 -0.44 22.18 17.38
C VAL A 461 0.60 22.00 18.48
N LEU A 462 1.85 21.76 18.11
CA LEU A 462 2.96 21.73 19.05
C LEU A 462 3.33 23.17 19.44
N THR A 463 3.26 23.44 20.74
CA THR A 463 3.88 24.62 21.34
C THR A 463 5.26 24.24 21.83
N GLY A 464 6.26 25.08 21.57
CA GLY A 464 7.64 24.82 21.97
C GLY A 464 7.74 24.53 23.47
N HIS A 465 8.47 23.48 23.83
CA HIS A 465 8.82 23.12 25.20
C HIS A 465 10.28 22.60 25.24
N ALA A 466 10.87 22.59 26.40
CA ALA A 466 12.22 22.08 26.56
C ALA A 466 12.26 20.59 26.24
N ALA A 467 13.24 20.16 25.45
CA ALA A 467 13.43 18.76 25.15
C ALA A 467 13.96 18.02 26.39
N GLU A 468 13.42 16.83 26.66
CA GLU A 468 13.94 15.95 27.71
C GLU A 468 15.28 15.31 27.33
N ASP A 469 15.61 15.27 26.05
CA ASP A 469 16.80 14.64 25.53
C ASP A 469 17.42 15.47 24.38
N GLU A 470 18.29 16.41 24.74
CA GLU A 470 18.98 17.32 23.81
C GLU A 470 19.75 16.61 22.70
N LYS A 471 20.21 15.37 22.96
CA LYS A 471 20.93 14.55 22.01
C LYS A 471 20.14 14.33 20.70
N PHE A 472 18.81 14.33 20.76
CA PHE A 472 17.96 14.13 19.61
C PHE A 472 17.40 15.44 19.03
N THR A 473 17.51 16.54 19.71
CA THR A 473 17.03 17.83 19.20
C THR A 473 18.02 18.52 18.29
N GLY A 474 19.30 18.35 18.51
CA GLY A 474 20.35 18.97 17.71
C GLY A 474 20.78 18.21 16.45
N GLY A 475 20.51 16.88 16.42
CA GLY A 475 21.05 16.03 15.36
C GLY A 475 20.43 16.24 13.97
N VAL A 476 19.29 16.89 13.90
CA VAL A 476 18.58 17.08 12.63
C VAL A 476 19.11 18.29 11.85
N ALA A 477 19.42 19.40 12.52
CA ALA A 477 19.88 20.61 11.86
C ALA A 477 21.18 20.35 11.06
N GLY A 478 22.17 19.74 11.70
CA GLY A 478 23.42 19.45 11.02
C GLY A 478 23.33 18.42 9.88
N ALA A 479 22.35 17.53 9.95
CA ALA A 479 22.15 16.51 8.91
C ALA A 479 21.45 17.04 7.67
N MET A 480 20.64 18.09 7.80
CA MET A 480 19.89 18.65 6.66
C MET A 480 20.72 19.61 5.84
N GLU A 481 21.69 20.25 6.44
CA GLU A 481 22.53 21.23 5.81
C GLU A 481 23.74 20.63 5.10
N ALA A 482 24.01 19.36 5.33
CA ALA A 482 25.09 18.62 4.71
C ALA A 482 24.64 17.90 3.43
#